data_7bdef3f111d48bc8732ccf3016a38bfa
#
_entry.id   7bdef3f111d48bc8732ccf3016a38bfa
#
_cell.length_a   1.000
_cell.length_b   1.000
_cell.length_c   1.000
_cell.angle_alpha   90.00
_cell.angle_beta   90.00
_cell.angle_gamma   90.00
#
_symmetry.space_group_name_H-M   'P 1'
#
loop_
_entity.id
_entity.type
_entity.pdbx_description
1 polymer ?
#
loop_
_entity_poly.entity_id
_entity_poly.type
_entity_poly.pdbx_seq_one_letter_code
_entity_poly.pdbx_strand_id
1 'polypeptide(L)'
;RTIRDGEKDGADYIFISQQEFEAKIKDNEFLEWALVHSYYYGTSFQEVDTTLKNGHDTLLELDVQGVETLRKMQYQGIYILILPPSIQEMEARLKKRGTDSEESIQRRIATGKKEVTKYKMYDYVITNFEVADTVQTILAILQAEKVRAPLYIPTSPDIEELLKDGAA
;
A
#
# COMPACT_ATOMS: atom_id res chain seq x y z
N ARG A 1 15.14 -7.38 -9.97
CA ARG A 1 14.68 -8.04 -11.20
C ARG A 1 14.98 -7.22 -12.45
N THR A 2 14.95 -7.85 -13.61
CA THR A 2 14.98 -7.14 -14.88
C THR A 2 13.71 -6.33 -15.13
N ILE A 3 13.87 -5.20 -15.83
CA ILE A 3 12.75 -4.35 -16.31
C ILE A 3 11.89 -5.18 -17.25
N ARG A 4 10.57 -5.09 -17.13
CA ARG A 4 9.61 -5.72 -18.05
C ARG A 4 9.31 -4.79 -19.22
N ASP A 5 8.79 -5.37 -20.33
CA ASP A 5 8.32 -4.58 -21.46
C ASP A 5 7.26 -3.55 -20.99
N GLY A 6 7.50 -2.29 -21.34
CA GLY A 6 6.64 -1.17 -20.95
C GLY A 6 7.01 -0.45 -19.65
N GLU A 7 7.84 -1.05 -18.79
CA GLU A 7 8.31 -0.38 -17.57
C GLU A 7 9.48 0.58 -17.89
N LYS A 8 9.56 1.67 -17.11
CA LYS A 8 10.63 2.68 -17.22
C LYS A 8 11.29 2.88 -15.88
N ASP A 9 12.64 2.84 -15.88
CA ASP A 9 13.43 3.15 -14.70
C ASP A 9 13.20 4.60 -14.26
N GLY A 10 13.08 4.80 -12.95
CA GLY A 10 12.81 6.10 -12.35
C GLY A 10 11.35 6.58 -12.48
N ALA A 11 10.47 5.85 -13.20
CA ALA A 11 9.06 6.17 -13.31
C ALA A 11 8.16 5.10 -12.66
N ASP A 12 8.33 3.83 -13.06
CA ASP A 12 7.56 2.73 -12.48
C ASP A 12 8.26 2.15 -11.24
N TYR A 13 9.58 2.02 -11.31
CA TYR A 13 10.48 1.60 -10.24
C TYR A 13 11.84 2.24 -10.41
N ILE A 14 12.61 2.31 -9.33
CA ILE A 14 14.06 2.52 -9.37
C ILE A 14 14.71 1.14 -9.38
N PHE A 15 15.31 0.76 -10.50
CA PHE A 15 15.91 -0.56 -10.67
C PHE A 15 17.37 -0.54 -10.22
N ILE A 16 17.65 -1.22 -9.12
CA ILE A 16 19.00 -1.33 -8.55
C ILE A 16 19.45 -2.79 -8.51
N SER A 17 20.74 -3.02 -8.36
CA SER A 17 21.31 -4.34 -8.21
C SER A 17 20.90 -4.95 -6.86
N GLN A 18 20.94 -6.30 -6.76
CA GLN A 18 20.70 -6.97 -5.49
C GLN A 18 21.69 -6.52 -4.41
N GLN A 19 22.95 -6.37 -4.75
CA GLN A 19 24.01 -5.94 -3.82
C GLN A 19 23.73 -4.53 -3.26
N GLU A 20 23.29 -3.61 -4.12
CA GLU A 20 22.92 -2.26 -3.73
C GLU A 20 21.65 -2.26 -2.85
N PHE A 21 20.65 -3.09 -3.19
CA PHE A 21 19.46 -3.24 -2.38
C PHE A 21 19.79 -3.77 -0.96
N GLU A 22 20.65 -4.78 -0.87
CA GLU A 22 21.09 -5.34 0.42
C GLU A 22 21.90 -4.33 1.24
N ALA A 23 22.68 -3.44 0.61
CA ALA A 23 23.35 -2.33 1.28
C ALA A 23 22.31 -1.36 1.87
N LYS A 24 21.30 -0.96 1.11
CA LYS A 24 20.21 -0.07 1.55
C LYS A 24 19.38 -0.68 2.69
N ILE A 25 19.18 -2.02 2.72
CA ILE A 25 18.57 -2.71 3.87
C ILE A 25 19.40 -2.48 5.14
N LYS A 26 20.74 -2.68 5.06
CA LYS A 26 21.64 -2.51 6.22
C LYS A 26 21.66 -1.07 6.74
N ASP A 27 21.52 -0.11 5.84
CA ASP A 27 21.51 1.32 6.15
C ASP A 27 20.10 1.81 6.59
N ASN A 28 19.10 0.90 6.68
CA ASN A 28 17.71 1.19 7.05
C ASN A 28 17.05 2.27 6.17
N GLU A 29 17.37 2.29 4.87
CA GLU A 29 16.81 3.26 3.94
C GLU A 29 15.37 2.95 3.48
N PHE A 30 14.88 1.73 3.75
CA PHE A 30 13.53 1.32 3.36
C PHE A 30 12.52 1.46 4.51
N LEU A 31 11.37 2.03 4.20
CA LEU A 31 10.19 2.02 5.06
C LEU A 31 9.68 0.59 5.27
N GLU A 32 9.65 -0.17 4.19
CA GLU A 32 9.41 -1.62 4.16
C GLU A 32 10.14 -2.23 2.97
N TRP A 33 10.40 -3.51 3.06
CA TRP A 33 10.90 -4.31 1.93
C TRP A 33 10.45 -5.76 2.07
N ALA A 34 10.33 -6.45 0.94
CA ALA A 34 9.95 -7.86 0.88
C ALA A 34 10.69 -8.59 -0.24
N LEU A 35 10.90 -9.89 -0.05
CA LEU A 35 11.35 -10.79 -1.10
C LEU A 35 10.13 -11.44 -1.76
N VAL A 36 9.75 -10.96 -2.94
CA VAL A 36 8.59 -11.43 -3.69
C VAL A 36 9.06 -12.19 -4.93
N HIS A 37 8.73 -13.48 -5.01
CA HIS A 37 9.13 -14.35 -6.13
C HIS A 37 10.63 -14.26 -6.49
N SER A 38 11.51 -14.33 -5.48
CA SER A 38 12.97 -14.25 -5.60
C SER A 38 13.55 -12.89 -5.98
N TYR A 39 12.76 -11.82 -5.96
CA TYR A 39 13.22 -10.46 -6.17
C TYR A 39 12.89 -9.57 -4.99
N TYR A 40 13.82 -8.68 -4.66
CA TYR A 40 13.59 -7.65 -3.66
C TYR A 40 12.72 -6.52 -4.21
N TYR A 41 11.79 -6.06 -3.38
CA TYR A 41 11.01 -4.85 -3.56
C TYR A 41 11.02 -4.08 -2.25
N GLY A 42 10.98 -2.77 -2.31
CA GLY A 42 10.93 -1.95 -1.10
C GLY A 42 10.56 -0.51 -1.41
N THR A 43 10.05 0.17 -0.41
CA THR A 43 9.63 1.56 -0.46
C THR A 43 10.65 2.42 0.30
N SER A 44 11.22 3.42 -0.35
CA SER A 44 12.20 4.33 0.25
C SER A 44 11.55 5.22 1.31
N PHE A 45 12.15 5.29 2.50
CA PHE A 45 11.76 6.23 3.54
C PHE A 45 11.83 7.67 3.07
N GLN A 46 12.91 8.02 2.39
CA GLN A 46 13.15 9.38 1.94
C GLN A 46 12.12 9.85 0.93
N GLU A 47 11.70 9.00 0.00
CA GLU A 47 10.71 9.36 -1.03
C GLU A 47 9.34 9.60 -0.42
N VAL A 48 8.90 8.71 0.49
CA VAL A 48 7.61 8.87 1.19
C VAL A 48 7.62 10.13 2.05
N ASP A 49 8.66 10.33 2.86
CA ASP A 49 8.80 11.50 3.74
C ASP A 49 8.80 12.81 2.94
N THR A 50 9.53 12.85 1.83
CA THR A 50 9.58 14.03 0.94
C THR A 50 8.21 14.34 0.36
N THR A 51 7.47 13.32 -0.11
CA THR A 51 6.14 13.49 -0.68
C THR A 51 5.14 14.02 0.35
N LEU A 52 5.15 13.45 1.55
CA LEU A 52 4.29 13.88 2.65
C LEU A 52 4.61 15.30 3.12
N LYS A 53 5.89 15.67 3.26
CA LYS A 53 6.33 17.03 3.61
C LYS A 53 5.90 18.09 2.58
N ASN A 54 5.75 17.71 1.33
CA ASN A 54 5.23 18.57 0.27
C ASN A 54 3.69 18.67 0.27
N GLY A 55 3.01 18.06 1.25
CA GLY A 55 1.54 18.12 1.39
C GLY A 55 0.79 17.18 0.45
N HIS A 56 1.46 16.18 -0.12
CA HIS A 56 0.84 15.17 -0.99
C HIS A 56 0.58 13.88 -0.23
N ASP A 57 -0.52 13.21 -0.58
CA ASP A 57 -0.77 11.84 -0.13
C ASP A 57 0.14 10.87 -0.90
N THR A 58 0.64 9.82 -0.23
CA THR A 58 1.40 8.76 -0.88
C THR A 58 0.57 7.49 -0.87
N LEU A 59 0.38 6.88 -2.04
CA LEU A 59 -0.25 5.57 -2.19
C LEU A 59 0.83 4.49 -2.28
N LEU A 60 0.82 3.54 -1.35
CA LEU A 60 1.74 2.41 -1.34
C LEU A 60 0.98 1.14 -1.76
N GLU A 61 1.47 0.45 -2.78
CA GLU A 61 0.99 -0.87 -3.18
C GLU A 61 1.88 -1.93 -2.51
N LEU A 62 1.40 -2.50 -1.43
CA LEU A 62 2.15 -3.44 -0.59
C LEU A 62 1.53 -4.83 -0.61
N ASP A 63 2.37 -5.84 -0.47
CA ASP A 63 1.90 -7.16 -0.08
C ASP A 63 1.62 -7.23 1.44
N VAL A 64 1.08 -8.35 1.89
CA VAL A 64 0.73 -8.54 3.31
C VAL A 64 1.95 -8.45 4.22
N GLN A 65 3.15 -8.84 3.76
CA GLN A 65 4.38 -8.78 4.57
C GLN A 65 4.80 -7.32 4.80
N GLY A 66 4.70 -6.47 3.77
CA GLY A 66 4.94 -5.03 3.89
C GLY A 66 3.98 -4.39 4.88
N VAL A 67 2.68 -4.70 4.77
CA VAL A 67 1.67 -4.20 5.72
C VAL A 67 1.94 -4.68 7.15
N GLU A 68 2.31 -5.95 7.37
CA GLU A 68 2.68 -6.46 8.69
C GLU A 68 3.88 -5.72 9.28
N THR A 69 4.86 -5.38 8.45
CA THR A 69 6.04 -4.61 8.85
C THR A 69 5.64 -3.22 9.34
N LEU A 70 4.85 -2.50 8.55
CA LEU A 70 4.38 -1.16 8.90
C LEU A 70 3.49 -1.17 10.16
N ARG A 71 2.61 -2.15 10.30
CA ARG A 71 1.78 -2.31 11.51
C ARG A 71 2.63 -2.56 12.77
N LYS A 72 3.67 -3.38 12.69
CA LYS A 72 4.61 -3.61 13.79
C LYS A 72 5.36 -2.34 14.19
N MET A 73 5.69 -1.51 13.22
CA MET A 73 6.33 -0.20 13.43
C MET A 73 5.33 0.87 13.92
N GLN A 74 4.03 0.56 13.99
CA GLN A 74 2.96 1.51 14.27
C GLN A 74 2.96 2.71 13.31
N TYR A 75 3.36 2.46 12.05
CA TYR A 75 3.42 3.49 11.05
C TYR A 75 2.03 4.04 10.73
N GLN A 76 1.88 5.36 10.80
CA GLN A 76 0.61 6.03 10.61
C GLN A 76 0.20 5.99 9.13
N GLY A 77 -1.02 5.55 8.86
CA GLY A 77 -1.54 5.43 7.51
C GLY A 77 -2.91 4.76 7.49
N ILE A 78 -3.57 4.80 6.34
CA ILE A 78 -4.85 4.14 6.10
C ILE A 78 -4.56 2.84 5.36
N TYR A 79 -4.86 1.72 5.98
CA TYR A 79 -4.59 0.39 5.42
C TYR A 79 -5.86 -0.19 4.81
N ILE A 80 -5.86 -0.37 3.50
CA ILE A 80 -7.01 -0.85 2.73
C ILE A 80 -6.66 -2.19 2.09
N LEU A 81 -7.42 -3.23 2.42
CA LEU A 81 -7.34 -4.53 1.76
C LEU A 81 -8.33 -4.57 0.59
N ILE A 82 -7.85 -4.90 -0.60
CA ILE A 82 -8.69 -5.09 -1.77
C ILE A 82 -8.79 -6.59 -2.07
N LEU A 83 -10.00 -7.12 -2.05
CA LEU A 83 -10.28 -8.52 -2.29
C LEU A 83 -10.99 -8.74 -3.63
N PRO A 84 -10.75 -9.85 -4.34
CA PRO A 84 -11.60 -10.26 -5.44
C PRO A 84 -12.98 -10.72 -4.91
N PRO A 85 -14.03 -10.73 -5.74
CA PRO A 85 -15.37 -11.18 -5.34
C PRO A 85 -15.41 -12.66 -4.91
N SER A 86 -14.55 -13.48 -5.49
CA SER A 86 -14.42 -14.90 -5.17
C SER A 86 -13.04 -15.43 -5.55
N ILE A 87 -12.72 -16.63 -5.08
CA ILE A 87 -11.49 -17.33 -5.48
C ILE A 87 -11.52 -17.70 -6.96
N GLN A 88 -12.69 -18.04 -7.50
CA GLN A 88 -12.88 -18.33 -8.92
C GLN A 88 -12.58 -17.08 -9.77
N GLU A 89 -13.06 -15.93 -9.35
CA GLU A 89 -12.77 -14.65 -10.03
C GLU A 89 -11.29 -14.29 -9.96
N MET A 90 -10.64 -14.51 -8.80
CA MET A 90 -9.19 -14.34 -8.65
C MET A 90 -8.43 -15.21 -9.67
N GLU A 91 -8.78 -16.47 -9.79
CA GLU A 91 -8.18 -17.40 -10.76
C GLU A 91 -8.41 -16.93 -12.19
N ALA A 92 -9.63 -16.55 -12.53
CA ALA A 92 -9.99 -16.05 -13.86
C ALA A 92 -9.18 -14.80 -14.24
N ARG A 93 -9.01 -13.85 -13.31
CA ARG A 93 -8.19 -12.64 -13.52
C ARG A 93 -6.72 -12.96 -13.72
N LEU A 94 -6.16 -13.89 -12.94
CA LEU A 94 -4.78 -14.34 -13.12
C LEU A 94 -4.56 -15.00 -14.49
N LYS A 95 -5.46 -15.89 -14.91
CA LYS A 95 -5.42 -16.53 -16.24
C LYS A 95 -5.54 -15.51 -17.37
N LYS A 96 -6.48 -14.57 -17.26
CA LYS A 96 -6.68 -13.51 -18.28
C LYS A 96 -5.45 -12.61 -18.44
N ARG A 97 -4.68 -12.39 -17.40
CA ARG A 97 -3.43 -11.60 -17.45
C ARG A 97 -2.36 -12.25 -18.34
N GLY A 98 -2.37 -13.59 -18.47
CA GLY A 98 -1.55 -14.33 -19.45
C GLY A 98 -0.05 -14.35 -19.17
N THR A 99 0.41 -13.82 -18.03
CA THR A 99 1.84 -13.68 -17.70
C THR A 99 2.35 -14.77 -16.76
N ASP A 100 1.45 -15.59 -16.21
CA ASP A 100 1.77 -16.59 -15.20
C ASP A 100 1.57 -18.02 -15.76
N SER A 101 2.45 -18.95 -15.38
CA SER A 101 2.23 -20.40 -15.59
C SER A 101 1.11 -20.90 -14.67
N GLU A 102 0.50 -22.03 -15.01
CA GLU A 102 -0.56 -22.64 -14.20
C GLU A 102 -0.07 -22.91 -12.75
N GLU A 103 1.17 -23.38 -12.60
CA GLU A 103 1.79 -23.58 -11.30
C GLU A 103 1.96 -22.29 -10.51
N SER A 104 2.31 -21.17 -11.18
CA SER A 104 2.38 -19.84 -10.57
C SER A 104 1.00 -19.37 -10.10
N ILE A 105 -0.04 -19.60 -10.92
CA ILE A 105 -1.43 -19.27 -10.58
C ILE A 105 -1.87 -20.03 -9.32
N GLN A 106 -1.62 -21.32 -9.24
CA GLN A 106 -2.00 -22.13 -8.06
C GLN A 106 -1.28 -21.66 -6.80
N ARG A 107 0.01 -21.32 -6.89
CA ARG A 107 0.75 -20.74 -5.77
C ARG A 107 0.16 -19.40 -5.32
N ARG A 108 -0.19 -18.51 -6.25
CA ARG A 108 -0.82 -17.21 -5.94
C ARG A 108 -2.19 -17.38 -5.29
N ILE A 109 -3.01 -18.32 -5.75
CA ILE A 109 -4.31 -18.64 -5.13
C ILE A 109 -4.10 -19.13 -3.69
N ALA A 110 -3.16 -20.05 -3.48
CA ALA A 110 -2.88 -20.58 -2.15
C ALA A 110 -2.37 -19.48 -1.19
N THR A 111 -1.53 -18.56 -1.68
CA THR A 111 -1.05 -17.40 -0.94
C THR A 111 -2.22 -16.45 -0.62
N GLY A 112 -3.01 -16.06 -1.61
CA GLY A 112 -4.15 -15.16 -1.41
C GLY A 112 -5.17 -15.69 -0.40
N LYS A 113 -5.45 -17.00 -0.38
CA LYS A 113 -6.31 -17.61 0.64
C LYS A 113 -5.78 -17.41 2.07
N LYS A 114 -4.46 -17.45 2.26
CA LYS A 114 -3.83 -17.18 3.57
C LYS A 114 -3.87 -15.69 3.91
N GLU A 115 -3.64 -14.84 2.92
CA GLU A 115 -3.62 -13.39 3.09
C GLU A 115 -4.98 -12.83 3.50
N VAL A 116 -6.07 -13.33 2.92
CA VAL A 116 -7.44 -12.96 3.29
C VAL A 116 -7.71 -13.17 4.79
N THR A 117 -7.13 -14.19 5.42
CA THR A 117 -7.33 -14.43 6.85
C THR A 117 -6.76 -13.33 7.75
N LYS A 118 -5.88 -12.50 7.20
CA LYS A 118 -5.23 -11.39 7.90
C LYS A 118 -6.00 -10.06 7.79
N TYR A 119 -7.22 -10.07 7.27
CA TYR A 119 -8.03 -8.87 7.01
C TYR A 119 -8.18 -7.93 8.22
N LYS A 120 -8.13 -8.44 9.44
CA LYS A 120 -8.26 -7.66 10.68
C LYS A 120 -7.12 -6.67 10.94
N MET A 121 -6.01 -6.80 10.24
CA MET A 121 -4.91 -5.85 10.35
C MET A 121 -5.09 -4.60 9.47
N TYR A 122 -6.13 -4.58 8.64
CA TYR A 122 -6.50 -3.44 7.80
C TYR A 122 -7.59 -2.60 8.44
N ASP A 123 -7.65 -1.32 8.08
CA ASP A 123 -8.69 -0.41 8.55
C ASP A 123 -9.96 -0.56 7.71
N TYR A 124 -9.79 -0.90 6.43
CA TYR A 124 -10.86 -1.08 5.46
C TYR A 124 -10.64 -2.34 4.62
N VAL A 125 -11.76 -2.98 4.23
CA VAL A 125 -11.75 -4.12 3.30
C VAL A 125 -12.75 -3.83 2.19
N ILE A 126 -12.27 -3.85 0.94
CA ILE A 126 -13.08 -3.56 -0.25
C ILE A 126 -13.12 -4.81 -1.13
N THR A 127 -14.31 -5.25 -1.53
CA THR A 127 -14.46 -6.27 -2.56
C THR A 127 -14.48 -5.61 -3.94
N ASN A 128 -13.49 -5.90 -4.76
CA ASN A 128 -13.35 -5.35 -6.10
C ASN A 128 -14.17 -6.15 -7.12
N PHE A 129 -15.40 -5.70 -7.38
CA PHE A 129 -16.19 -6.18 -8.52
C PHE A 129 -15.77 -5.46 -9.80
N GLU A 130 -15.85 -4.12 -9.79
CA GLU A 130 -15.45 -3.24 -10.88
C GLU A 130 -14.40 -2.25 -10.39
N VAL A 131 -13.40 -1.97 -11.25
CA VAL A 131 -12.28 -1.08 -10.90
C VAL A 131 -12.78 0.34 -10.60
N ALA A 132 -13.71 0.85 -11.39
CA ALA A 132 -14.24 2.21 -11.22
C ALA A 132 -14.91 2.39 -9.84
N ASP A 133 -15.72 1.43 -9.41
CA ASP A 133 -16.42 1.47 -8.12
C ASP A 133 -15.43 1.35 -6.96
N THR A 134 -14.42 0.51 -7.12
CA THR A 134 -13.33 0.38 -6.13
C THR A 134 -12.59 1.69 -5.95
N VAL A 135 -12.24 2.37 -7.04
CA VAL A 135 -11.57 3.68 -7.00
C VAL A 135 -12.46 4.72 -6.30
N GLN A 136 -13.76 4.78 -6.61
CA GLN A 136 -14.68 5.70 -5.94
C GLN A 136 -14.78 5.42 -4.44
N THR A 137 -14.80 4.15 -4.05
CA THR A 137 -14.82 3.75 -2.64
C THR A 137 -13.55 4.18 -1.92
N ILE A 138 -12.37 4.00 -2.52
CA ILE A 138 -11.09 4.46 -1.97
C ILE A 138 -11.09 5.98 -1.81
N LEU A 139 -11.54 6.73 -2.81
CA LEU A 139 -11.61 8.20 -2.74
C LEU A 139 -12.54 8.66 -1.63
N ALA A 140 -13.69 8.00 -1.42
CA ALA A 140 -14.61 8.30 -0.34
C ALA A 140 -13.99 8.05 1.04
N ILE A 141 -13.24 6.95 1.20
CA ILE A 141 -12.47 6.66 2.42
C ILE A 141 -11.45 7.77 2.69
N LEU A 142 -10.65 8.14 1.70
CA LEU A 142 -9.64 9.19 1.86
C LEU A 142 -10.27 10.53 2.25
N GLN A 143 -11.42 10.89 1.67
CA GLN A 143 -12.16 12.09 2.04
C GLN A 143 -12.66 12.04 3.48
N ALA A 144 -13.23 10.91 3.90
CA ALA A 144 -13.72 10.72 5.27
C ALA A 144 -12.59 10.76 6.30
N GLU A 145 -11.45 10.12 6.00
CA GLU A 145 -10.28 10.11 6.89
C GLU A 145 -9.68 11.53 7.07
N LYS A 146 -9.68 12.37 6.04
CA LYS A 146 -9.17 13.76 6.14
C LYS A 146 -10.01 14.66 7.06
N VAL A 147 -11.26 14.31 7.31
CA VAL A 147 -12.17 15.10 8.18
C VAL A 147 -12.39 14.46 9.56
N ARG A 148 -11.62 13.43 9.91
CA ARG A 148 -11.67 12.86 11.26
C ARG A 148 -11.23 13.89 12.30
N ALA A 149 -11.96 13.97 13.42
CA ALA A 149 -11.68 14.92 14.47
C ALA A 149 -10.21 14.97 14.97
N PRO A 150 -9.49 13.82 15.13
CA PRO A 150 -8.08 13.84 15.50
C PRO A 150 -7.15 14.48 14.47
N LEU A 151 -7.60 14.62 13.23
CA LEU A 151 -6.83 15.19 12.12
C LEU A 151 -7.36 16.57 11.71
N TYR A 152 -8.36 17.08 12.44
CA TYR A 152 -8.97 18.37 12.12
C TYR A 152 -7.97 19.51 12.31
N ILE A 153 -7.83 20.33 11.26
CA ILE A 153 -7.05 21.55 11.28
C ILE A 153 -8.04 22.73 11.20
N PRO A 154 -8.03 23.64 12.18
CA PRO A 154 -8.91 24.80 12.16
C PRO A 154 -8.71 25.63 10.89
N THR A 155 -9.82 26.09 10.30
CA THR A 155 -9.80 26.90 9.07
C THR A 155 -9.76 28.40 9.35
N SER A 156 -9.94 28.82 10.62
CA SER A 156 -9.86 30.21 11.02
C SER A 156 -9.18 30.35 12.39
N PRO A 157 -8.52 31.51 12.64
CA PRO A 157 -7.87 31.79 13.93
C PRO A 157 -8.82 31.74 15.14
N ASP A 158 -10.04 32.18 14.97
CA ASP A 158 -11.07 32.20 16.04
C ASP A 158 -11.45 30.79 16.48
N ILE A 159 -11.59 29.84 15.52
CA ILE A 159 -11.83 28.43 15.85
C ILE A 159 -10.60 27.83 16.50
N GLU A 160 -9.40 28.17 16.03
CA GLU A 160 -8.15 27.68 16.64
C GLU A 160 -8.00 28.11 18.09
N GLU A 161 -8.35 29.35 18.41
CA GLU A 161 -8.32 29.91 19.78
C GLU A 161 -9.31 29.16 20.70
N LEU A 162 -10.56 28.98 20.23
CA LEU A 162 -11.58 28.26 20.98
C LEU A 162 -11.20 26.79 21.28
N LEU A 163 -10.49 26.13 20.36
CA LEU A 163 -10.05 24.76 20.54
C LEU A 163 -8.88 24.64 21.55
N LYS A 164 -8.04 25.68 21.68
CA LYS A 164 -6.99 25.73 22.69
C LYS A 164 -7.56 25.92 24.10
N ASP A 165 -8.59 26.76 24.26
CA ASP A 165 -9.22 27.00 25.54
C ASP A 165 -10.08 25.83 26.04
N GLY A 166 -10.60 25.00 25.15
CA GLY A 166 -11.41 23.81 25.50
C GLY A 166 -10.59 22.56 25.83
N ALA A 167 -9.26 22.62 25.74
CA ALA A 167 -8.36 21.49 26.05
C ALA A 167 -7.78 21.51 27.47
N ALA A 168 -8.27 22.38 28.34
CA ALA A 168 -7.83 22.53 29.75
C ALA A 168 -8.65 21.68 30.72
#